data_af4d6ede7f379646d57de0ad477cd165
#
_entry.id   af4d6ede7f379646d57de0ad477cd165
#
_cell.length_a   1.000
_cell.length_b   1.000
_cell.length_c   1.000
_cell.angle_alpha   90.00
_cell.angle_beta   90.00
_cell.angle_gamma   90.00
#
_symmetry.space_group_name_H-M   'P 1'
#
loop_
_entity.id
_entity.type
_entity.pdbx_description
1 polymer ?
#
loop_
_entity_poly.entity_id
_entity_poly.type
_entity_poly.pdbx_seq_one_letter_code
_entity_poly.pdbx_strand_id
1 'polypeptide(L)'
;MTTRELKKKKIDLHNDGRLSIVFLGCGAAFAKTLNQNNILIIKGDDHVLVDCGTKTPRVLFDHGVPISAVETFLITHSHADHVGGLEEAMLTARYVARKKPRVVITPEYEQVLWTESLRGGAEHNERHNGKELRFRDFWNVVRPRKVRGLPRDTRTVSIGSIDLKIFRTRHYPQQATSWLDSQISYGLIIDDRILFTGDTQFDADLVPAFGSKFDFETIFHDVQFFTGGIHASLDEVASLPAADRKRTYLMHYPDSYKDQVSAVDDLGFRGFARELVYYDFA
;
A
#
# COMPACT_ATOMS: atom_id res chain seq x y z
N MET A 1 -0.27 -7.96 -18.52
CA MET A 1 -1.24 -7.80 -17.41
C MET A 1 -2.66 -7.93 -17.95
N THR A 2 -3.52 -8.68 -17.25
CA THR A 2 -4.97 -8.82 -17.51
C THR A 2 -5.75 -8.47 -16.25
N THR A 3 -7.02 -8.07 -16.39
CA THR A 3 -7.91 -7.83 -15.26
C THR A 3 -8.96 -8.94 -15.16
N ARG A 4 -9.32 -9.31 -13.92
CA ARG A 4 -10.28 -10.38 -13.64
C ARG A 4 -11.19 -9.97 -12.47
N GLU A 5 -12.49 -10.10 -12.67
CA GLU A 5 -13.49 -9.82 -11.62
C GLU A 5 -13.46 -10.89 -10.50
N LEU A 6 -13.90 -10.50 -9.31
CA LEU A 6 -14.03 -11.45 -8.19
C LEU A 6 -15.07 -12.54 -8.50
N LYS A 7 -14.70 -13.81 -8.37
CA LYS A 7 -15.66 -14.91 -8.47
C LYS A 7 -16.55 -14.94 -7.22
N LYS A 8 -17.89 -14.94 -7.44
CA LYS A 8 -18.86 -14.96 -6.34
C LYS A 8 -18.63 -13.87 -5.27
N LYS A 9 -18.08 -12.74 -5.65
CA LYS A 9 -17.72 -11.63 -4.74
C LYS A 9 -16.79 -12.05 -3.59
N LYS A 10 -15.97 -13.07 -3.78
CA LYS A 10 -14.99 -13.53 -2.78
C LYS A 10 -13.58 -13.18 -3.21
N ILE A 11 -12.75 -12.85 -2.24
CA ILE A 11 -11.31 -12.68 -2.38
C ILE A 11 -10.65 -14.02 -2.06
N ASP A 12 -9.79 -14.50 -2.96
CA ASP A 12 -8.93 -15.65 -2.71
C ASP A 12 -7.56 -15.15 -2.24
N LEU A 13 -7.04 -15.70 -1.14
CA LEU A 13 -5.70 -15.37 -0.62
C LEU A 13 -4.60 -16.20 -1.28
N HIS A 14 -4.95 -17.12 -2.15
CA HIS A 14 -4.05 -18.04 -2.84
C HIS A 14 -4.40 -18.10 -4.33
N ASN A 15 -3.43 -18.42 -5.16
CA ASN A 15 -3.64 -18.61 -6.58
C ASN A 15 -2.65 -19.65 -7.17
N ASP A 16 -2.58 -19.78 -8.49
CA ASP A 16 -1.77 -20.73 -9.23
C ASP A 16 -0.29 -20.32 -9.42
N GLY A 17 0.20 -19.36 -8.64
CA GLY A 17 1.60 -18.89 -8.70
C GLY A 17 1.79 -17.62 -9.52
N ARG A 18 0.76 -17.10 -10.20
CA ARG A 18 0.83 -15.81 -10.88
C ARG A 18 0.83 -14.67 -9.86
N LEU A 19 1.53 -13.59 -10.16
CA LEU A 19 1.41 -12.36 -9.37
C LEU A 19 0.05 -11.71 -9.63
N SER A 20 -0.72 -11.50 -8.58
CA SER A 20 -2.01 -10.80 -8.61
C SER A 20 -2.03 -9.67 -7.61
N ILE A 21 -2.57 -8.52 -8.00
CA ILE A 21 -2.83 -7.38 -7.11
C ILE A 21 -4.33 -7.13 -7.08
N VAL A 22 -4.91 -7.02 -5.89
CA VAL A 22 -6.30 -6.62 -5.68
C VAL A 22 -6.32 -5.32 -4.91
N PHE A 23 -6.93 -4.29 -5.45
CA PHE A 23 -7.24 -3.10 -4.69
C PHE A 23 -8.48 -3.38 -3.84
N LEU A 24 -8.33 -3.35 -2.52
CA LEU A 24 -9.46 -3.42 -1.57
C LEU A 24 -10.21 -2.09 -1.57
N GLY A 25 -9.53 -1.03 -1.93
CA GLY A 25 -10.02 0.29 -2.20
C GLY A 25 -9.04 1.07 -3.05
N CYS A 26 -9.55 2.07 -3.76
CA CYS A 26 -8.76 3.01 -4.57
C CYS A 26 -8.98 4.47 -4.16
N GLY A 27 -9.83 4.71 -3.16
CA GLY A 27 -10.24 6.04 -2.75
C GLY A 27 -9.24 6.72 -1.84
N ALA A 28 -9.23 8.05 -1.89
CA ALA A 28 -8.50 8.91 -0.95
C ALA A 28 -9.06 8.77 0.48
N ALA A 29 -8.33 9.29 1.46
CA ALA A 29 -8.63 9.19 2.89
C ALA A 29 -10.09 9.51 3.25
N PHE A 30 -10.66 10.54 2.62
CA PHE A 30 -12.00 11.05 2.93
C PHE A 30 -13.09 10.61 1.95
N ALA A 31 -12.79 9.74 0.99
CA ALA A 31 -13.77 9.19 0.06
C ALA A 31 -14.90 8.47 0.81
N LYS A 32 -16.14 8.69 0.38
CA LYS A 32 -17.35 8.11 0.99
C LYS A 32 -17.90 6.95 0.19
N THR A 33 -17.87 7.06 -1.15
CA THR A 33 -18.38 6.04 -2.06
C THR A 33 -17.34 4.99 -2.43
N LEU A 34 -16.06 5.27 -2.18
CA LEU A 34 -14.93 4.39 -2.39
C LEU A 34 -14.35 3.90 -1.06
N ASN A 35 -13.71 2.75 -1.07
CA ASN A 35 -12.88 2.28 0.02
C ASN A 35 -11.50 2.95 -0.05
N GLN A 36 -10.80 3.00 1.09
CA GLN A 36 -9.46 3.58 1.20
C GLN A 36 -8.44 2.76 0.40
N ASN A 37 -7.44 3.44 -0.15
CA ASN A 37 -6.43 2.85 -1.04
C ASN A 37 -5.51 1.86 -0.31
N ASN A 38 -5.94 0.62 -0.26
CA ASN A 38 -5.17 -0.48 0.31
C ASN A 38 -5.17 -1.66 -0.68
N ILE A 39 -4.05 -2.38 -0.81
CA ILE A 39 -3.91 -3.46 -1.78
C ILE A 39 -3.53 -4.79 -1.15
N LEU A 40 -3.98 -5.86 -1.76
CA LEU A 40 -3.59 -7.22 -1.44
C LEU A 40 -2.76 -7.78 -2.61
N ILE A 41 -1.52 -8.18 -2.32
CA ILE A 41 -0.61 -8.84 -3.26
C ILE A 41 -0.68 -10.33 -2.99
N ILE A 42 -0.87 -11.15 -4.04
CA ILE A 42 -1.04 -12.60 -3.94
C ILE A 42 -0.15 -13.28 -5.00
N LYS A 43 0.58 -14.32 -4.60
CA LYS A 43 1.37 -15.14 -5.53
C LYS A 43 1.54 -16.55 -4.96
N GLY A 44 0.91 -17.53 -5.59
CA GLY A 44 0.85 -18.89 -5.06
C GLY A 44 0.15 -18.94 -3.71
N ASP A 45 0.83 -19.46 -2.71
CA ASP A 45 0.34 -19.56 -1.34
C ASP A 45 0.69 -18.31 -0.48
N ASP A 46 1.42 -17.37 -1.05
CA ASP A 46 1.88 -16.18 -0.33
C ASP A 46 0.98 -14.99 -0.59
N HIS A 47 0.77 -14.17 0.44
CA HIS A 47 0.07 -12.89 0.30
C HIS A 47 0.60 -11.83 1.27
N VAL A 48 0.48 -10.58 0.84
CA VAL A 48 0.84 -9.40 1.62
C VAL A 48 -0.28 -8.36 1.50
N LEU A 49 -0.84 -7.96 2.62
CA LEU A 49 -1.72 -6.80 2.71
C LEU A 49 -0.85 -5.56 2.89
N VAL A 50 -0.90 -4.67 1.91
CA VAL A 50 -0.25 -3.35 1.96
C VAL A 50 -1.28 -2.35 2.45
N ASP A 51 -1.00 -1.82 3.63
CA ASP A 51 -1.87 -0.98 4.43
C ASP A 51 -3.15 -1.68 4.94
N CYS A 52 -3.67 -1.16 6.03
CA CYS A 52 -4.89 -1.62 6.66
C CYS A 52 -5.64 -0.42 7.25
N GLY A 53 -6.29 0.33 6.38
CA GLY A 53 -7.11 1.48 6.75
C GLY A 53 -8.39 1.09 7.49
N THR A 54 -9.12 2.08 7.97
CA THR A 54 -10.33 1.89 8.80
C THR A 54 -11.43 1.06 8.13
N LYS A 55 -11.52 1.08 6.78
CA LYS A 55 -12.51 0.31 6.02
C LYS A 55 -12.04 -1.11 5.68
N THR A 56 -10.72 -1.38 5.70
CA THR A 56 -10.12 -2.62 5.19
C THR A 56 -10.61 -3.89 5.87
N PRO A 57 -10.71 -3.99 7.22
CA PRO A 57 -11.24 -5.19 7.87
C PRO A 57 -12.68 -5.51 7.42
N ARG A 58 -13.51 -4.48 7.26
CA ARG A 58 -14.88 -4.64 6.79
C ARG A 58 -14.96 -5.09 5.34
N VAL A 59 -14.16 -4.49 4.45
CA VAL A 59 -14.09 -4.89 3.04
C VAL A 59 -13.67 -6.35 2.89
N LEU A 60 -12.64 -6.77 3.61
CA LEU A 60 -12.20 -8.17 3.60
C LEU A 60 -13.32 -9.10 4.10
N PHE A 61 -13.98 -8.76 5.20
CA PHE A 61 -15.08 -9.53 5.76
C PHE A 61 -16.25 -9.70 4.77
N ASP A 62 -16.69 -8.61 4.15
CA ASP A 62 -17.77 -8.61 3.15
C ASP A 62 -17.44 -9.47 1.92
N HIS A 63 -16.13 -9.72 1.68
CA HIS A 63 -15.64 -10.56 0.58
C HIS A 63 -15.08 -11.91 1.06
N GLY A 64 -15.51 -12.35 2.24
CA GLY A 64 -15.28 -13.71 2.76
C GLY A 64 -13.92 -13.97 3.37
N VAL A 65 -13.14 -12.93 3.68
CA VAL A 65 -11.82 -13.02 4.31
C VAL A 65 -11.88 -12.38 5.70
N PRO A 66 -11.86 -13.13 6.80
CA PRO A 66 -11.68 -12.53 8.11
C PRO A 66 -10.29 -11.89 8.19
N ILE A 67 -10.17 -10.72 8.82
CA ILE A 67 -8.88 -10.00 8.92
C ILE A 67 -7.78 -10.88 9.53
N SER A 68 -8.14 -11.78 10.42
CA SER A 68 -7.21 -12.74 11.02
C SER A 68 -6.69 -13.80 10.03
N ALA A 69 -7.25 -13.94 8.83
CA ALA A 69 -6.70 -14.81 7.79
C ALA A 69 -5.49 -14.18 7.08
N VAL A 70 -5.35 -12.87 7.15
CA VAL A 70 -4.19 -12.17 6.60
C VAL A 70 -2.94 -12.53 7.41
N GLU A 71 -1.95 -13.07 6.73
CA GLU A 71 -0.72 -13.55 7.38
C GLU A 71 0.40 -12.53 7.40
N THR A 72 0.47 -11.64 6.40
CA THR A 72 1.54 -10.66 6.29
C THR A 72 1.01 -9.28 5.97
N PHE A 73 1.46 -8.30 6.74
CA PHE A 73 1.15 -6.88 6.58
C PHE A 73 2.42 -6.12 6.20
N LEU A 74 2.28 -5.11 5.35
CA LEU A 74 3.29 -4.10 5.09
C LEU A 74 2.59 -2.74 5.19
N ILE A 75 3.14 -1.82 5.98
CA ILE A 75 2.52 -0.52 6.21
C ILE A 75 3.39 0.57 5.62
N THR A 76 2.79 1.41 4.79
CA THR A 76 3.49 2.47 4.08
C THR A 76 3.74 3.70 4.98
N HIS A 77 2.72 4.15 5.71
CA HIS A 77 2.81 5.30 6.62
C HIS A 77 1.62 5.35 7.61
N SER A 78 1.58 6.37 8.49
CA SER A 78 0.70 6.39 9.67
C SER A 78 -0.60 7.20 9.51
N HIS A 79 -1.05 7.55 8.30
CA HIS A 79 -2.38 8.13 8.13
C HIS A 79 -3.47 7.08 8.41
N ALA A 80 -4.64 7.51 8.90
CA ALA A 80 -5.70 6.61 9.37
C ALA A 80 -6.28 5.70 8.27
N ASP A 81 -6.26 6.14 7.03
CA ASP A 81 -6.65 5.36 5.85
C ASP A 81 -5.64 4.25 5.49
N HIS A 82 -4.47 4.22 6.16
CA HIS A 82 -3.44 3.19 6.02
C HIS A 82 -3.23 2.37 7.28
N VAL A 83 -3.53 2.90 8.48
CA VAL A 83 -3.28 2.18 9.75
C VAL A 83 -4.52 1.98 10.60
N GLY A 84 -5.64 2.64 10.32
CA GLY A 84 -6.81 2.68 11.22
C GLY A 84 -7.49 1.34 11.47
N GLY A 85 -7.26 0.32 10.64
CA GLY A 85 -7.75 -1.05 10.85
C GLY A 85 -6.74 -1.98 11.53
N LEU A 86 -5.51 -1.52 11.80
CA LEU A 86 -4.46 -2.38 12.37
C LEU A 86 -4.75 -2.78 13.81
N GLU A 87 -5.40 -1.93 14.60
CA GLU A 87 -5.79 -2.28 15.95
C GLU A 87 -6.74 -3.48 15.94
N GLU A 88 -7.78 -3.46 15.10
CA GLU A 88 -8.66 -4.62 14.92
C GLU A 88 -7.88 -5.85 14.44
N ALA A 89 -7.00 -5.70 13.46
CA ALA A 89 -6.21 -6.81 12.91
C ALA A 89 -5.36 -7.49 13.98
N MET A 90 -4.57 -6.72 14.75
CA MET A 90 -3.67 -7.28 15.75
C MET A 90 -4.41 -7.84 16.98
N LEU A 91 -5.48 -7.20 17.43
CA LEU A 91 -6.27 -7.67 18.57
C LEU A 91 -7.06 -8.94 18.20
N THR A 92 -7.68 -8.98 17.02
CA THR A 92 -8.36 -10.18 16.51
C THR A 92 -7.38 -11.34 16.32
N ALA A 93 -6.19 -11.09 15.77
CA ALA A 93 -5.16 -12.10 15.65
C ALA A 93 -4.75 -12.67 17.00
N ARG A 94 -4.50 -11.80 18.01
CA ARG A 94 -4.07 -12.20 19.35
C ARG A 94 -5.17 -12.90 20.13
N TYR A 95 -6.34 -12.29 20.27
CA TYR A 95 -7.37 -12.74 21.20
C TYR A 95 -8.35 -13.76 20.62
N VAL A 96 -8.61 -13.70 19.32
CA VAL A 96 -9.55 -14.59 18.62
C VAL A 96 -8.81 -15.72 17.92
N ALA A 97 -7.90 -15.39 17.01
CA ALA A 97 -7.20 -16.40 16.22
C ALA A 97 -6.00 -17.06 16.94
N ARG A 98 -5.57 -16.50 18.07
CA ARG A 98 -4.44 -17.00 18.88
C ARG A 98 -3.13 -17.12 18.09
N LYS A 99 -2.87 -16.18 17.20
CA LYS A 99 -1.68 -16.13 16.35
C LYS A 99 -1.09 -14.72 16.27
N LYS A 100 0.17 -14.65 15.81
CA LYS A 100 0.84 -13.38 15.48
C LYS A 100 1.05 -13.33 13.97
N PRO A 101 0.43 -12.41 13.25
CA PRO A 101 0.75 -12.17 11.85
C PRO A 101 2.16 -11.58 11.70
N ARG A 102 2.72 -11.69 10.50
CA ARG A 102 3.97 -11.03 10.13
C ARG A 102 3.71 -9.56 9.81
N VAL A 103 4.65 -8.69 10.15
CA VAL A 103 4.68 -7.31 9.66
C VAL A 103 6.05 -6.98 9.08
N VAL A 104 6.05 -6.54 7.83
CA VAL A 104 7.24 -6.00 7.17
C VAL A 104 7.35 -4.53 7.57
N ILE A 105 8.39 -4.20 8.31
CA ILE A 105 8.55 -2.85 8.87
C ILE A 105 10.03 -2.54 9.15
N THR A 106 10.44 -1.31 8.89
CA THR A 106 11.78 -0.82 9.26
C THR A 106 11.86 -0.51 10.75
N PRO A 107 13.06 -0.53 11.36
CA PRO A 107 13.21 -0.19 12.78
C PRO A 107 12.68 1.21 13.12
N GLU A 108 12.97 2.16 12.25
CA GLU A 108 12.59 3.57 12.41
C GLU A 108 11.05 3.72 12.39
N TYR A 109 10.40 3.03 11.46
CA TYR A 109 8.95 3.11 11.33
C TYR A 109 8.21 2.28 12.39
N GLU A 110 8.77 1.15 12.87
CA GLU A 110 8.20 0.41 14.00
C GLU A 110 8.03 1.31 15.22
N GLN A 111 9.02 2.15 15.51
CA GLN A 111 8.95 3.08 16.63
C GLN A 111 7.80 4.07 16.45
N VAL A 112 7.69 4.73 15.29
CA VAL A 112 6.62 5.69 15.00
C VAL A 112 5.25 5.01 15.06
N LEU A 113 5.08 3.89 14.35
CA LEU A 113 3.80 3.17 14.29
C LEU A 113 3.33 2.72 15.68
N TRP A 114 4.25 2.22 16.51
CA TRP A 114 3.90 1.79 17.86
C TRP A 114 3.60 2.96 18.76
N THR A 115 4.53 3.91 18.91
CA THR A 115 4.44 4.94 19.97
C THR A 115 3.40 6.01 19.66
N GLU A 116 3.18 6.30 18.36
CA GLU A 116 2.35 7.42 17.94
C GLU A 116 0.98 7.02 17.40
N SER A 117 0.80 5.74 17.03
CA SER A 117 -0.47 5.27 16.44
C SER A 117 -1.14 4.16 17.24
N LEU A 118 -0.46 3.06 17.58
CA LEU A 118 -1.11 1.83 18.06
C LEU A 118 -1.05 1.63 19.58
N ARG A 119 -0.06 2.20 20.24
CA ARG A 119 0.24 1.95 21.63
C ARG A 119 -0.94 2.24 22.56
N GLY A 120 -1.62 3.35 22.33
CA GLY A 120 -2.73 3.80 23.18
C GLY A 120 -3.88 2.79 23.30
N GLY A 121 -4.23 2.12 22.19
CA GLY A 121 -5.29 1.11 22.16
C GLY A 121 -4.85 -0.31 22.51
N ALA A 122 -3.55 -0.57 22.66
CA ALA A 122 -3.03 -1.93 22.72
C ALA A 122 -2.18 -2.27 23.94
N GLU A 123 -1.31 -1.37 24.40
CA GLU A 123 -0.30 -1.66 25.43
C GLU A 123 -0.90 -2.15 26.75
N HIS A 124 -2.02 -1.57 27.16
CA HIS A 124 -2.62 -1.78 28.48
C HIS A 124 -3.76 -2.80 28.50
N ASN A 125 -4.02 -3.52 27.41
CA ASN A 125 -5.12 -4.48 27.36
C ASN A 125 -4.91 -5.68 28.28
N GLU A 126 -3.66 -6.07 28.51
CA GLU A 126 -3.28 -7.12 29.48
C GLU A 126 -1.81 -6.96 29.88
N ARG A 127 -1.39 -7.75 30.89
CA ARG A 127 0.03 -7.90 31.23
C ARG A 127 0.53 -9.26 30.82
N HIS A 128 1.65 -9.26 30.08
CA HIS A 128 2.37 -10.48 29.73
C HIS A 128 3.63 -10.60 30.59
N ASN A 129 3.71 -11.64 31.43
CA ASN A 129 4.78 -11.84 32.42
C ASN A 129 4.99 -10.62 33.33
N GLY A 130 3.90 -9.99 33.80
CA GLY A 130 3.93 -8.83 34.67
C GLY A 130 4.30 -7.50 34.01
N LYS A 131 4.49 -7.48 32.68
CA LYS A 131 4.84 -6.29 31.90
C LYS A 131 3.73 -5.94 30.92
N GLU A 132 3.61 -4.65 30.60
CA GLU A 132 2.73 -4.16 29.56
C GLU A 132 3.08 -4.77 28.19
N LEU A 133 2.09 -4.88 27.31
CA LEU A 133 2.29 -5.42 25.96
C LEU A 133 3.13 -4.49 25.10
N ARG A 134 3.88 -5.09 24.19
CA ARG A 134 4.76 -4.40 23.25
C ARG A 134 4.38 -4.76 21.82
N PHE A 135 4.86 -4.03 20.84
CA PHE A 135 4.66 -4.30 19.42
C PHE A 135 4.89 -5.78 19.06
N ARG A 136 5.97 -6.37 19.57
CA ARG A 136 6.32 -7.77 19.30
C ARG A 136 5.45 -8.80 20.03
N ASP A 137 4.56 -8.39 20.90
CA ASP A 137 3.55 -9.28 21.46
C ASP A 137 2.39 -9.53 20.50
N PHE A 138 2.20 -8.62 19.54
CA PHE A 138 1.19 -8.70 18.49
C PHE A 138 1.74 -9.19 17.14
N TRP A 139 3.01 -8.88 16.83
CA TRP A 139 3.58 -9.04 15.51
C TRP A 139 4.85 -9.88 15.48
N ASN A 140 4.96 -10.74 14.46
CA ASN A 140 6.22 -11.33 14.02
C ASN A 140 6.90 -10.37 13.04
N VAL A 141 7.93 -9.69 13.50
CA VAL A 141 8.57 -8.60 12.75
C VAL A 141 9.51 -9.16 11.69
N VAL A 142 9.30 -8.76 10.44
CA VAL A 142 10.17 -9.04 9.29
C VAL A 142 10.90 -7.76 8.89
N ARG A 143 12.24 -7.79 8.86
CA ARG A 143 13.08 -6.62 8.57
C ARG A 143 13.51 -6.57 7.11
N PRO A 144 13.11 -5.54 6.35
CA PRO A 144 13.66 -5.34 5.02
C PRO A 144 15.13 -4.90 5.11
N ARG A 145 15.96 -5.38 4.17
CA ARG A 145 17.40 -5.13 4.11
C ARG A 145 17.71 -4.01 3.13
N LYS A 146 18.62 -3.09 3.49
CA LYS A 146 19.04 -2.00 2.62
C LYS A 146 19.70 -2.53 1.34
N VAL A 147 19.33 -1.97 0.19
CA VAL A 147 19.91 -2.28 -1.12
C VAL A 147 20.81 -1.12 -1.55
N ARG A 148 22.04 -1.44 -1.96
CA ARG A 148 22.97 -0.44 -2.52
C ARG A 148 22.74 -0.30 -4.03
N GLY A 149 22.99 0.91 -4.55
CA GLY A 149 22.93 1.18 -6.00
C GLY A 149 21.53 1.38 -6.57
N LEU A 150 20.49 1.31 -5.74
CA LEU A 150 19.15 1.76 -6.10
C LEU A 150 18.91 3.21 -5.68
N PRO A 151 18.01 3.91 -6.37
CA PRO A 151 17.60 5.25 -5.98
C PRO A 151 17.03 5.28 -4.56
N ARG A 152 17.22 6.38 -3.84
CA ARG A 152 16.65 6.65 -2.51
C ARG A 152 17.13 5.65 -1.44
N ASP A 153 16.53 5.71 -0.24
CA ASP A 153 16.69 4.67 0.78
C ASP A 153 15.76 3.50 0.44
N THR A 154 16.26 2.60 -0.39
CA THR A 154 15.52 1.41 -0.85
C THR A 154 15.95 0.18 -0.06
N ARG A 155 14.97 -0.60 0.37
CA ARG A 155 15.18 -1.86 1.11
C ARG A 155 14.43 -2.99 0.43
N THR A 156 14.92 -4.21 0.54
CA THR A 156 14.30 -5.41 -0.06
C THR A 156 13.90 -6.42 0.98
N VAL A 157 12.85 -7.17 0.67
CA VAL A 157 12.38 -8.31 1.46
C VAL A 157 11.62 -9.26 0.54
N SER A 158 11.77 -10.56 0.76
CA SER A 158 10.95 -11.59 0.10
C SER A 158 9.97 -12.17 1.12
N ILE A 159 8.71 -12.30 0.75
CA ILE A 159 7.67 -12.99 1.50
C ILE A 159 7.25 -14.20 0.68
N GLY A 160 7.86 -15.35 0.98
CA GLY A 160 7.76 -16.53 0.15
C GLY A 160 8.18 -16.23 -1.29
N SER A 161 7.25 -16.35 -2.22
CA SER A 161 7.44 -16.10 -3.65
C SER A 161 7.30 -14.64 -4.09
N ILE A 162 6.91 -13.73 -3.19
CA ILE A 162 6.70 -12.30 -3.47
C ILE A 162 7.97 -11.52 -3.12
N ASP A 163 8.60 -10.87 -4.10
CA ASP A 163 9.73 -9.99 -3.89
C ASP A 163 9.28 -8.52 -3.83
N LEU A 164 9.65 -7.84 -2.74
CA LEU A 164 9.30 -6.45 -2.53
C LEU A 164 10.55 -5.58 -2.34
N LYS A 165 10.57 -4.43 -3.01
CA LYS A 165 11.48 -3.35 -2.67
C LYS A 165 10.65 -2.18 -2.15
N ILE A 166 11.06 -1.65 -1.01
CA ILE A 166 10.38 -0.58 -0.28
C ILE A 166 11.28 0.64 -0.36
N PHE A 167 10.75 1.76 -0.84
CA PHE A 167 11.54 2.98 -1.00
C PHE A 167 10.81 4.19 -0.40
N ARG A 168 11.58 5.21 0.02
CA ARG A 168 11.03 6.44 0.60
C ARG A 168 10.32 7.30 -0.45
N THR A 169 9.16 7.85 -0.07
CA THR A 169 8.38 8.80 -0.89
C THR A 169 8.38 10.19 -0.27
N ARG A 170 8.08 11.23 -1.07
CA ARG A 170 7.84 12.58 -0.63
C ARG A 170 6.34 12.76 -0.39
N HIS A 171 5.87 12.63 0.85
CA HIS A 171 4.45 12.73 1.12
C HIS A 171 4.10 13.92 2.03
N TYR A 172 4.41 13.84 3.32
CA TYR A 172 4.10 14.91 4.27
C TYR A 172 5.32 15.29 5.12
N PRO A 173 5.41 16.54 5.61
CA PRO A 173 4.44 17.63 5.48
C PRO A 173 4.38 18.18 4.05
N GLN A 174 3.35 19.00 3.75
CA GLN A 174 3.18 19.64 2.44
C GLN A 174 4.41 20.43 1.98
N GLN A 175 5.15 21.00 2.93
CA GLN A 175 6.34 21.80 2.67
C GLN A 175 7.59 20.98 2.37
N ALA A 176 7.51 19.66 2.46
CA ALA A 176 8.65 18.81 2.14
C ALA A 176 9.10 19.02 0.68
N THR A 177 10.40 19.19 0.49
CA THR A 177 11.00 19.44 -0.83
C THR A 177 11.54 18.17 -1.46
N SER A 178 11.72 17.13 -0.67
CA SER A 178 12.22 15.83 -1.10
C SER A 178 11.76 14.71 -0.13
N TRP A 179 12.03 13.47 -0.49
CA TRP A 179 11.82 12.33 0.39
C TRP A 179 12.74 12.34 1.63
N LEU A 180 13.82 13.13 1.63
CA LEU A 180 14.77 13.22 2.75
C LEU A 180 14.21 14.04 3.92
N ASP A 181 13.45 15.08 3.65
CA ASP A 181 12.82 15.97 4.62
C ASP A 181 11.33 15.67 4.84
N SER A 182 10.82 14.62 4.21
CA SER A 182 9.48 14.08 4.47
C SER A 182 9.47 13.18 5.71
N GLN A 183 8.32 13.07 6.35
CA GLN A 183 8.06 12.00 7.31
C GLN A 183 8.13 10.63 6.61
N ILE A 184 8.15 9.56 7.41
CA ILE A 184 8.29 8.21 6.85
C ILE A 184 7.04 7.85 6.05
N SER A 185 7.21 7.68 4.74
CA SER A 185 6.24 7.11 3.82
C SER A 185 6.98 6.28 2.78
N TYR A 186 6.34 5.21 2.31
CA TYR A 186 6.95 4.23 1.41
C TYR A 186 6.10 4.00 0.16
N GLY A 187 6.79 3.89 -0.99
CA GLY A 187 6.32 3.21 -2.17
C GLY A 187 6.95 1.83 -2.31
N LEU A 188 6.48 1.05 -3.26
CA LEU A 188 6.89 -0.34 -3.48
C LEU A 188 7.28 -0.60 -4.93
N ILE A 189 8.27 -1.48 -5.13
CA ILE A 189 8.46 -2.20 -6.38
C ILE A 189 8.15 -3.67 -6.09
N ILE A 190 7.22 -4.25 -6.85
CA ILE A 190 6.71 -5.59 -6.65
C ILE A 190 7.24 -6.46 -7.79
N ASP A 191 7.95 -7.56 -7.44
CA ASP A 191 8.57 -8.52 -8.36
C ASP A 191 9.44 -7.87 -9.47
N ASP A 192 10.03 -6.69 -9.21
CA ASP A 192 10.82 -5.88 -10.16
C ASP A 192 10.05 -5.42 -11.42
N ARG A 193 8.75 -5.59 -11.46
CA ARG A 193 7.86 -5.40 -12.62
C ARG A 193 6.83 -4.31 -12.43
N ILE A 194 6.44 -4.01 -11.18
CA ILE A 194 5.34 -3.11 -10.88
C ILE A 194 5.83 -2.03 -9.93
N LEU A 195 5.60 -0.78 -10.29
CA LEU A 195 5.82 0.37 -9.42
C LEU A 195 4.48 0.77 -8.78
N PHE A 196 4.42 0.75 -7.46
CA PHE A 196 3.33 1.29 -6.64
C PHE A 196 3.89 2.47 -5.85
N THR A 197 3.47 3.69 -6.16
CA THR A 197 4.08 4.87 -5.55
C THR A 197 3.77 5.01 -4.06
N GLY A 198 2.71 4.35 -3.56
CA GLY A 198 2.10 4.74 -2.29
C GLY A 198 1.59 6.18 -2.38
N ASP A 199 1.31 6.79 -1.24
CA ASP A 199 0.95 8.20 -1.18
C ASP A 199 2.20 9.06 -1.35
N THR A 200 2.11 10.04 -2.24
CA THR A 200 3.25 10.91 -2.56
C THR A 200 2.81 12.24 -3.16
N GLN A 201 3.46 13.32 -2.78
CA GLN A 201 3.47 14.53 -3.61
C GLN A 201 4.15 14.19 -4.93
N PHE A 202 3.87 14.96 -5.98
CA PHE A 202 4.54 14.74 -7.25
C PHE A 202 6.06 14.93 -7.11
N ASP A 203 6.79 13.92 -7.51
CA ASP A 203 8.24 13.89 -7.53
C ASP A 203 8.69 13.45 -8.93
N ALA A 204 9.11 14.42 -9.73
CA ALA A 204 9.43 14.21 -11.15
C ALA A 204 10.53 13.16 -11.36
N ASP A 205 11.40 12.96 -10.37
CA ASP A 205 12.52 12.00 -10.45
C ASP A 205 12.11 10.58 -10.05
N LEU A 206 10.95 10.37 -9.43
CA LEU A 206 10.55 9.07 -8.90
C LEU A 206 10.50 8.00 -10.00
N VAL A 207 9.65 8.20 -10.99
CA VAL A 207 9.42 7.22 -12.05
C VAL A 207 10.67 7.06 -12.93
N PRO A 208 11.34 8.12 -13.41
CA PRO A 208 12.56 8.00 -14.22
C PRO A 208 13.72 7.33 -13.48
N ALA A 209 13.95 7.67 -12.22
CA ALA A 209 15.06 7.12 -11.46
C ALA A 209 14.95 5.59 -11.30
N PHE A 210 13.77 5.08 -10.94
CA PHE A 210 13.54 3.64 -10.87
C PHE A 210 13.39 2.99 -12.25
N GLY A 211 12.77 3.67 -13.22
CA GLY A 211 12.66 3.21 -14.61
C GLY A 211 14.01 3.01 -15.30
N SER A 212 15.08 3.69 -14.83
CA SER A 212 16.45 3.43 -15.29
C SER A 212 17.03 2.10 -14.81
N LYS A 213 16.39 1.44 -13.84
CA LYS A 213 16.84 0.19 -13.19
C LYS A 213 15.91 -0.98 -13.43
N PHE A 214 14.63 -0.70 -13.67
CA PHE A 214 13.57 -1.70 -13.81
C PHE A 214 12.70 -1.38 -15.03
N ASP A 215 12.28 -2.40 -15.74
CA ASP A 215 11.31 -2.27 -16.83
C ASP A 215 9.90 -2.54 -16.27
N PHE A 216 9.22 -1.49 -15.87
CA PHE A 216 7.89 -1.61 -15.27
C PHE A 216 6.83 -1.94 -16.33
N GLU A 217 6.09 -3.01 -16.13
CA GLU A 217 4.91 -3.35 -16.93
C GLU A 217 3.71 -2.45 -16.57
N THR A 218 3.64 -2.03 -15.31
CA THR A 218 2.54 -1.23 -14.79
C THR A 218 3.05 -0.32 -13.67
N ILE A 219 2.51 0.88 -13.64
CA ILE A 219 2.71 1.87 -12.58
C ILE A 219 1.34 2.16 -11.96
N PHE A 220 1.23 2.11 -10.65
CA PHE A 220 0.11 2.64 -9.89
C PHE A 220 0.57 3.92 -9.20
N HIS A 221 -0.02 5.05 -9.58
CA HIS A 221 0.40 6.37 -9.11
C HIS A 221 -0.70 7.07 -8.34
N ASP A 222 -0.36 7.66 -7.20
CA ASP A 222 -1.21 8.54 -6.41
C ASP A 222 -1.69 9.75 -7.22
N VAL A 223 -2.95 10.17 -7.03
CA VAL A 223 -3.50 11.35 -7.70
C VAL A 223 -4.57 12.07 -6.88
N GLN A 224 -4.51 13.39 -6.93
CA GLN A 224 -5.59 14.30 -6.54
C GLN A 224 -5.97 15.23 -7.71
N PHE A 225 -7.12 15.93 -7.63
CA PHE A 225 -7.63 16.77 -8.72
C PHE A 225 -7.53 18.27 -8.44
N PHE A 226 -6.61 18.67 -7.60
CA PHE A 226 -6.28 20.08 -7.32
C PHE A 226 -4.77 20.19 -7.08
N THR A 227 -4.21 21.36 -7.28
CA THR A 227 -2.79 21.64 -7.08
C THR A 227 -2.49 21.97 -5.62
N GLY A 228 -1.36 21.50 -5.11
CA GLY A 228 -0.92 21.67 -3.73
C GLY A 228 -1.45 20.56 -2.81
N GLY A 229 -1.06 20.58 -1.53
CA GLY A 229 -1.36 19.50 -0.60
C GLY A 229 -0.25 18.46 -0.54
N ILE A 230 -0.61 17.25 -0.14
CA ILE A 230 0.35 16.18 0.14
C ILE A 230 0.30 15.03 -0.88
N HIS A 231 -0.47 15.20 -1.95
CA HIS A 231 -0.61 14.23 -3.05
C HIS A 231 -0.27 14.87 -4.39
N ALA A 232 0.05 14.06 -5.39
CA ALA A 232 0.33 14.52 -6.74
C ALA A 232 -0.96 14.98 -7.44
N SER A 233 -0.96 16.17 -8.04
CA SER A 233 -2.10 16.60 -8.86
C SER A 233 -2.10 15.90 -10.22
N LEU A 234 -3.29 15.78 -10.84
CA LEU A 234 -3.41 15.18 -12.18
C LEU A 234 -2.54 15.91 -13.21
N ASP A 235 -2.47 17.24 -13.14
CA ASP A 235 -1.64 18.06 -14.06
C ASP A 235 -0.14 17.75 -13.88
N GLU A 236 0.30 17.56 -12.65
CA GLU A 236 1.70 17.20 -12.36
C GLU A 236 2.00 15.79 -12.88
N VAL A 237 1.13 14.79 -12.59
CA VAL A 237 1.33 13.41 -13.07
C VAL A 237 1.25 13.34 -14.60
N ALA A 238 0.47 14.21 -15.25
CA ALA A 238 0.40 14.32 -16.69
C ALA A 238 1.72 14.81 -17.34
N SER A 239 2.63 15.40 -16.58
CA SER A 239 3.97 15.75 -17.05
C SER A 239 4.89 14.55 -17.24
N LEU A 240 4.53 13.36 -16.75
CA LEU A 240 5.29 12.12 -17.03
C LEU A 240 5.37 11.84 -18.52
N PRO A 241 6.47 11.21 -19.00
CA PRO A 241 6.61 10.78 -20.38
C PRO A 241 5.40 9.98 -20.88
N ALA A 242 4.98 10.16 -22.13
CA ALA A 242 3.83 9.46 -22.68
C ALA A 242 3.93 7.93 -22.59
N ALA A 243 5.14 7.36 -22.68
CA ALA A 243 5.38 5.94 -22.50
C ALA A 243 5.04 5.46 -21.07
N ASP A 244 5.33 6.30 -20.07
CA ASP A 244 5.01 5.99 -18.67
C ASP A 244 3.52 6.16 -18.41
N ARG A 245 2.88 7.24 -18.91
CA ARG A 245 1.43 7.43 -18.77
C ARG A 245 0.62 6.23 -19.31
N LYS A 246 1.01 5.69 -20.48
CA LYS A 246 0.35 4.52 -21.10
C LYS A 246 0.35 3.26 -20.25
N ARG A 247 1.24 3.14 -19.27
CA ARG A 247 1.31 2.02 -18.33
C ARG A 247 0.92 2.38 -16.90
N THR A 248 0.46 3.65 -16.68
CA THR A 248 0.08 4.17 -15.36
C THR A 248 -1.42 4.09 -15.15
N TYR A 249 -1.82 3.42 -14.06
CA TYR A 249 -3.12 3.55 -13.44
C TYR A 249 -3.05 4.58 -12.32
N LEU A 250 -4.07 5.43 -12.21
CA LEU A 250 -4.21 6.41 -11.14
C LEU A 250 -4.96 5.78 -9.97
N MET A 251 -4.49 6.01 -8.75
CA MET A 251 -5.06 5.50 -7.51
C MET A 251 -5.16 6.58 -6.44
N HIS A 252 -5.77 6.29 -5.30
CA HIS A 252 -5.95 7.21 -4.17
C HIS A 252 -6.73 8.49 -4.52
N TYR A 253 -7.70 8.36 -5.41
CA TYR A 253 -8.46 9.47 -5.96
C TYR A 253 -9.76 9.74 -5.16
N PRO A 254 -10.28 11.00 -5.16
CA PRO A 254 -11.52 11.35 -4.49
C PRO A 254 -12.77 10.82 -5.23
N ASP A 255 -13.93 10.85 -4.57
CA ASP A 255 -15.23 10.41 -5.14
C ASP A 255 -15.61 11.10 -6.45
N SER A 256 -15.09 12.31 -6.71
CA SER A 256 -15.31 13.05 -7.97
C SER A 256 -14.54 12.51 -9.18
N TYR A 257 -13.82 11.39 -9.06
CA TYR A 257 -12.98 10.85 -10.15
C TYR A 257 -13.76 10.61 -11.46
N LYS A 258 -15.08 10.37 -11.38
CA LYS A 258 -15.92 10.14 -12.56
C LYS A 258 -15.94 11.34 -13.50
N ASP A 259 -15.80 12.54 -12.97
CA ASP A 259 -15.75 13.78 -13.74
C ASP A 259 -14.41 13.93 -14.49
N GLN A 260 -13.42 13.13 -14.13
CA GLN A 260 -12.05 13.18 -14.68
C GLN A 260 -11.77 12.05 -15.69
N VAL A 261 -12.68 11.12 -15.92
CA VAL A 261 -12.43 9.94 -16.78
C VAL A 261 -12.00 10.36 -18.18
N SER A 262 -12.75 11.29 -18.82
CA SER A 262 -12.40 11.77 -20.16
C SER A 262 -11.02 12.44 -20.19
N ALA A 263 -10.73 13.30 -19.21
CA ALA A 263 -9.45 13.99 -19.13
C ALA A 263 -8.28 13.00 -18.96
N VAL A 264 -8.44 11.97 -18.13
CA VAL A 264 -7.44 10.92 -17.90
C VAL A 264 -7.18 10.11 -19.18
N ASP A 265 -8.22 9.78 -19.94
CA ASP A 265 -8.12 9.08 -21.23
C ASP A 265 -7.41 9.96 -22.28
N ASP A 266 -7.78 11.24 -22.39
CA ASP A 266 -7.18 12.22 -23.31
C ASP A 266 -5.69 12.46 -23.00
N LEU A 267 -5.31 12.44 -21.72
CA LEU A 267 -3.92 12.54 -21.29
C LEU A 267 -3.11 11.25 -21.56
N GLY A 268 -3.76 10.17 -21.98
CA GLY A 268 -3.13 8.91 -22.38
C GLY A 268 -2.72 8.03 -21.20
N PHE A 269 -3.34 8.17 -20.04
CA PHE A 269 -3.19 7.23 -18.95
C PHE A 269 -3.92 5.91 -19.25
N ARG A 270 -3.57 4.87 -18.50
CA ARG A 270 -4.26 3.57 -18.60
C ARG A 270 -5.64 3.57 -17.93
N GLY A 271 -5.94 4.62 -17.19
CA GLY A 271 -7.19 4.86 -16.48
C GLY A 271 -7.02 4.86 -14.97
N PHE A 272 -8.13 4.73 -14.27
CA PHE A 272 -8.17 4.61 -12.82
C PHE A 272 -8.04 3.14 -12.39
N ALA A 273 -7.29 2.88 -11.32
CA ALA A 273 -7.32 1.59 -10.65
C ALA A 273 -8.74 1.31 -10.11
N ARG A 274 -9.20 0.07 -10.17
CA ARG A 274 -10.56 -0.30 -9.76
C ARG A 274 -10.55 -1.17 -8.52
N GLU A 275 -11.46 -0.93 -7.62
CA GLU A 275 -11.68 -1.74 -6.43
C GLU A 275 -12.17 -3.15 -6.80
N LEU A 276 -11.72 -4.13 -6.03
CA LEU A 276 -12.23 -5.51 -6.07
C LEU A 276 -12.09 -6.18 -7.44
N VAL A 277 -11.04 -5.80 -8.15
CA VAL A 277 -10.62 -6.40 -9.41
C VAL A 277 -9.19 -6.91 -9.25
N TYR A 278 -8.94 -8.12 -9.72
CA TYR A 278 -7.58 -8.65 -9.80
C TYR A 278 -6.85 -8.05 -11.01
N TYR A 279 -5.65 -7.58 -10.79
CA TYR A 279 -4.66 -7.27 -11.79
C TYR A 279 -3.68 -8.43 -11.82
N ASP A 280 -3.81 -9.31 -12.81
CA ASP A 280 -3.02 -10.52 -12.94
C ASP A 280 -1.83 -10.29 -13.89
N PHE A 281 -0.63 -10.61 -13.45
CA PHE A 281 0.63 -10.49 -14.17
C PHE A 281 1.18 -11.88 -14.46
N ALA A 282 1.35 -12.20 -15.74
CA ALA A 282 1.82 -13.50 -16.17
C ALA A 282 3.31 -13.73 -15.88
#